data_696d39250d0b0167bfb71ae4dc6ea07c
#
_entry.id   696d39250d0b0167bfb71ae4dc6ea07c
#
_cell.length_a   1.000
_cell.length_b   1.000
_cell.length_c   1.000
_cell.angle_alpha   90.00
_cell.angle_beta   90.00
_cell.angle_gamma   90.00
#
_symmetry.space_group_name_H-M   'P 1'
#
loop_
_entity.id
_entity.type
_entity.pdbx_description
1 polymer ?
#
loop_
_entity_poly.entity_id
_entity_poly.type
_entity_poly.pdbx_seq_one_letter_code
_entity_poly.pdbx_strand_id
1 'polypeptide(L)'
;MTLYKIRSDNRVFFAGKTGSGKTFMAHYLLRQLGRVIVIDPKISPAISKWNLLEQKEGFDLLQKGERARVRVFEPPAIDKDGFPVWDEIFKFAWSLGDVTVYIDEMYSVAKNGQMTYPLRRIYTQGREHGIGIWASTQRPRHVPFEIFTEAEWGVCFMLRSAEDRKRIADGTGYEEINDPIRDQHGFWVFYETWVDPLYYPIFDPGETAFDPENDAGITPRRIPIQKHREMARS
;
A
#
# COMPACT_ATOMS: atom_id res chain seq x y z
N MET A 1 24.24 -5.42 8.83
CA MET A 1 22.91 -5.81 8.30
C MET A 1 22.20 -4.52 7.94
N THR A 2 21.90 -4.26 6.67
CA THR A 2 21.25 -3.00 6.27
C THR A 2 19.77 -3.11 6.63
N LEU A 3 19.29 -2.29 7.53
CA LEU A 3 17.89 -2.17 7.88
C LEU A 3 17.21 -1.30 6.80
N TYR A 4 16.25 -1.86 6.09
CA TYR A 4 15.47 -1.11 5.11
C TYR A 4 14.23 -0.54 5.80
N LYS A 5 14.03 0.74 5.64
CA LYS A 5 12.92 1.49 6.23
C LYS A 5 11.93 1.93 5.16
N ILE A 6 10.65 1.64 5.36
CA ILE A 6 9.60 2.25 4.55
C ILE A 6 9.43 3.70 5.04
N ARG A 7 9.65 4.66 4.13
CA ARG A 7 9.58 6.10 4.42
C ARG A 7 8.20 6.65 4.08
N SER A 8 7.87 7.78 4.66
CA SER A 8 6.60 8.48 4.39
C SER A 8 6.41 8.89 2.93
N ASP A 9 7.52 9.09 2.20
CA ASP A 9 7.55 9.49 0.78
C ASP A 9 7.65 8.32 -0.21
N ASN A 10 7.70 7.06 0.29
CA ASN A 10 7.77 5.89 -0.59
C ASN A 10 6.44 5.60 -1.30
N ARG A 11 6.56 4.93 -2.45
CA ARG A 11 5.45 4.28 -3.16
C ARG A 11 5.40 2.82 -2.72
N VAL A 12 4.26 2.44 -2.14
CA VAL A 12 4.08 1.10 -1.55
C VAL A 12 2.80 0.49 -2.09
N PHE A 13 2.82 -0.80 -2.43
CA PHE A 13 1.57 -1.50 -2.69
C PHE A 13 1.37 -2.71 -1.78
N PHE A 14 0.11 -3.02 -1.52
CA PHE A 14 -0.35 -4.22 -0.84
C PHE A 14 -1.34 -4.95 -1.74
N ALA A 15 -0.99 -6.15 -2.19
CA ALA A 15 -1.87 -6.97 -3.00
C ALA A 15 -2.28 -8.25 -2.27
N GLY A 16 -3.50 -8.74 -2.50
CA GLY A 16 -3.97 -10.00 -1.91
C GLY A 16 -5.50 -10.08 -1.77
N LYS A 17 -6.03 -11.27 -1.55
CA LYS A 17 -7.47 -11.48 -1.36
C LYS A 17 -8.02 -10.81 -0.09
N THR A 18 -9.34 -10.71 0.03
CA THR A 18 -10.02 -10.29 1.27
C THR A 18 -9.62 -11.21 2.43
N GLY A 19 -9.35 -10.64 3.60
CA GLY A 19 -8.99 -11.37 4.81
C GLY A 19 -7.55 -11.91 4.83
N SER A 20 -6.68 -11.51 3.88
CA SER A 20 -5.28 -11.96 3.85
C SER A 20 -4.34 -11.18 4.79
N GLY A 21 -4.79 -10.05 5.37
CA GLY A 21 -3.99 -9.24 6.28
C GLY A 21 -3.52 -7.88 5.74
N LYS A 22 -3.81 -7.54 4.47
CA LYS A 22 -3.38 -6.27 3.85
C LYS A 22 -3.68 -5.03 4.69
N THR A 23 -4.95 -4.82 5.00
CA THR A 23 -5.42 -3.64 5.75
C THR A 23 -4.84 -3.61 7.17
N PHE A 24 -4.63 -4.76 7.79
CA PHE A 24 -4.00 -4.86 9.11
C PHE A 24 -2.53 -4.41 9.04
N MET A 25 -1.76 -4.93 8.07
CA MET A 25 -0.36 -4.55 7.88
C MET A 25 -0.23 -3.07 7.49
N ALA A 26 -1.04 -2.61 6.54
CA ALA A 26 -1.05 -1.19 6.16
C ALA A 26 -1.30 -0.28 7.37
N HIS A 27 -2.28 -0.63 8.23
CA HIS A 27 -2.53 0.12 9.47
C HIS A 27 -1.32 0.15 10.39
N TYR A 28 -0.73 -1.03 10.62
CA TYR A 28 0.44 -1.15 11.51
C TYR A 28 1.59 -0.25 11.06
N LEU A 29 1.80 -0.12 9.76
CA LEU A 29 2.83 0.73 9.17
C LEU A 29 2.44 2.22 9.21
N LEU A 30 1.23 2.55 8.77
CA LEU A 30 0.73 3.93 8.66
C LEU A 30 0.61 4.64 10.01
N ARG A 31 0.31 3.90 11.09
CA ARG A 31 0.19 4.51 12.43
C ARG A 31 1.48 5.15 12.94
N GLN A 32 2.61 4.80 12.34
CA GLN A 32 3.93 5.33 12.68
C GLN A 32 4.20 6.67 11.97
N LEU A 33 3.46 6.94 10.88
CA LEU A 33 3.61 8.17 10.11
C LEU A 33 2.84 9.32 10.76
N GLY A 34 3.39 10.52 10.64
CA GLY A 34 2.82 11.71 11.26
C GLY A 34 1.67 12.34 10.49
N ARG A 35 1.74 12.33 9.15
CA ARG A 35 0.82 13.03 8.25
C ARG A 35 0.30 12.03 7.21
N VAL A 36 -0.96 11.63 7.34
CA VAL A 36 -1.55 10.57 6.51
C VAL A 36 -2.98 10.94 6.10
N ILE A 37 -3.29 10.74 4.82
CA ILE A 37 -4.65 10.77 4.29
C ILE A 37 -5.02 9.34 3.89
N VAL A 38 -6.07 8.80 4.49
CA VAL A 38 -6.60 7.45 4.22
C VAL A 38 -7.84 7.58 3.36
N ILE A 39 -7.77 7.18 2.10
CA ILE A 39 -8.92 7.06 1.21
C ILE A 39 -9.52 5.67 1.39
N ASP A 40 -10.74 5.63 1.93
CA ASP A 40 -11.49 4.40 2.26
C ASP A 40 -12.80 4.32 1.48
N PRO A 41 -12.75 4.01 0.17
CA PRO A 41 -13.92 4.07 -0.71
C PRO A 41 -14.97 3.01 -0.42
N LYS A 42 -14.65 2.03 0.43
CA LYS A 42 -15.56 0.92 0.80
C LYS A 42 -16.16 1.06 2.18
N ILE A 43 -15.81 2.13 2.90
CA ILE A 43 -16.21 2.34 4.30
C ILE A 43 -15.90 1.09 5.14
N SER A 44 -14.64 0.69 5.08
CA SER A 44 -14.15 -0.56 5.68
C SER A 44 -14.36 -0.59 7.20
N PRO A 45 -15.04 -1.64 7.76
CA PRO A 45 -15.16 -1.79 9.22
C PRO A 45 -13.79 -1.96 9.92
N ALA A 46 -12.77 -2.38 9.22
CA ALA A 46 -11.40 -2.44 9.76
C ALA A 46 -10.83 -1.04 9.93
N ILE A 47 -10.96 -0.18 8.91
CA ILE A 47 -10.44 1.19 8.93
C ILE A 47 -11.22 2.07 9.91
N SER A 48 -12.53 1.86 10.09
CA SER A 48 -13.31 2.62 11.08
C SER A 48 -12.85 2.40 12.53
N LYS A 49 -12.07 1.36 12.80
CA LYS A 49 -11.44 1.13 14.12
C LYS A 49 -10.07 1.81 14.27
N TRP A 50 -9.54 2.42 13.20
CA TRP A 50 -8.31 3.18 13.29
C TRP A 50 -8.60 4.51 14.00
N ASN A 51 -7.67 5.02 14.76
CA ASN A 51 -7.80 6.34 15.39
C ASN A 51 -7.48 7.42 14.35
N LEU A 52 -8.46 7.72 13.49
CA LEU A 52 -8.36 8.70 12.41
C LEU A 52 -9.31 9.87 12.67
N LEU A 53 -8.86 11.07 12.32
CA LEU A 53 -9.66 12.27 12.38
C LEU A 53 -10.67 12.34 11.22
N GLU A 54 -11.77 13.04 11.45
CA GLU A 54 -12.71 13.41 10.40
C GLU A 54 -12.05 14.37 9.40
N GLN A 55 -12.53 14.37 8.16
CA GLN A 55 -11.88 15.06 7.03
C GLN A 55 -11.65 16.54 7.33
N LYS A 56 -12.66 17.29 7.82
CA LYS A 56 -12.56 18.73 8.04
C LYS A 56 -11.49 19.07 9.08
N GLU A 57 -11.59 18.49 10.27
CA GLU A 57 -10.63 18.72 11.35
C GLU A 57 -9.22 18.32 10.95
N GLY A 58 -9.09 17.12 10.37
CA GLY A 58 -7.80 16.60 9.98
C GLY A 58 -7.13 17.40 8.86
N PHE A 59 -7.88 17.90 7.90
CA PHE A 59 -7.34 18.73 6.82
C PHE A 59 -6.87 20.10 7.34
N ASP A 60 -7.61 20.70 8.30
CA ASP A 60 -7.20 21.94 8.94
C ASP A 60 -5.85 21.79 9.67
N LEU A 61 -5.64 20.66 10.36
CA LEU A 61 -4.36 20.36 11.03
C LEU A 61 -3.22 20.12 10.01
N LEU A 62 -3.49 19.33 8.96
CA LEU A 62 -2.50 19.09 7.91
C LEU A 62 -2.06 20.39 7.21
N GLN A 63 -2.99 21.33 6.97
CA GLN A 63 -2.67 22.64 6.36
C GLN A 63 -1.79 23.50 7.27
N LYS A 64 -1.94 23.38 8.59
CA LYS A 64 -1.07 24.05 9.58
C LYS A 64 0.30 23.38 9.73
N GLY A 65 0.57 22.32 8.98
CA GLY A 65 1.81 21.54 9.09
C GLY A 65 1.85 20.58 10.27
N GLU A 66 0.72 20.40 10.97
CA GLU A 66 0.62 19.54 12.14
C GLU A 66 0.49 18.06 11.78
N ARG A 67 0.76 17.20 12.76
CA ARG A 67 0.60 15.74 12.61
C ARG A 67 -0.88 15.41 12.67
N ALA A 68 -1.40 14.79 11.61
CA ALA A 68 -2.77 14.32 11.55
C ALA A 68 -2.87 13.07 10.67
N ARG A 69 -3.74 12.14 11.05
CA ARG A 69 -4.14 10.99 10.25
C ARG A 69 -5.63 11.10 10.00
N VAL A 70 -6.00 11.27 8.74
CA VAL A 70 -7.34 11.68 8.31
C VAL A 70 -7.97 10.58 7.49
N ARG A 71 -9.25 10.27 7.74
CA ARG A 71 -10.05 9.37 6.92
C ARG A 71 -10.92 10.17 5.96
N VAL A 72 -10.89 9.79 4.69
CA VAL A 72 -11.78 10.29 3.64
C VAL A 72 -12.51 9.08 3.04
N PHE A 73 -13.82 9.00 3.20
CA PHE A 73 -14.64 7.89 2.71
C PHE A 73 -15.73 8.33 1.73
N GLU A 74 -16.03 9.63 1.67
CA GLU A 74 -16.92 10.20 0.66
C GLU A 74 -16.11 10.84 -0.46
N PRO A 75 -16.35 10.47 -1.74
CA PRO A 75 -15.66 11.10 -2.84
C PRO A 75 -16.12 12.55 -2.99
N PRO A 76 -15.21 13.51 -3.27
CA PRO A 76 -15.57 14.92 -3.47
C PRO A 76 -16.54 15.16 -4.62
N ALA A 77 -16.57 14.26 -5.62
CA ALA A 77 -17.46 14.34 -6.78
C ALA A 77 -17.77 12.94 -7.33
N ILE A 78 -18.84 12.89 -8.12
CA ILE A 78 -19.22 11.72 -8.94
C ILE A 78 -19.23 12.18 -10.40
N ASP A 79 -18.63 11.40 -11.31
CA ASP A 79 -18.64 11.73 -12.72
C ASP A 79 -19.99 11.39 -13.37
N LYS A 80 -20.13 11.75 -14.67
CA LYS A 80 -21.36 11.52 -15.46
C LYS A 80 -21.78 10.05 -15.58
N ASP A 81 -20.85 9.11 -15.35
CA ASP A 81 -21.07 7.68 -15.43
C ASP A 81 -21.31 7.07 -14.02
N GLY A 82 -21.41 7.92 -12.97
CA GLY A 82 -21.62 7.51 -11.59
C GLY A 82 -20.35 7.00 -10.89
N PHE A 83 -19.15 7.25 -11.45
CA PHE A 83 -17.90 6.80 -10.85
C PHE A 83 -17.37 7.84 -9.85
N PRO A 84 -16.89 7.42 -8.65
CA PRO A 84 -16.30 8.30 -7.66
C PRO A 84 -15.04 9.02 -8.17
N VAL A 85 -14.98 10.33 -7.99
CA VAL A 85 -13.84 11.19 -8.38
C VAL A 85 -13.11 11.70 -7.14
N TRP A 86 -11.84 11.36 -7.02
CA TRP A 86 -11.00 11.65 -5.86
C TRP A 86 -9.96 12.75 -6.13
N ASP A 87 -10.02 13.38 -7.28
CA ASP A 87 -8.99 14.31 -7.77
C ASP A 87 -8.71 15.47 -6.83
N GLU A 88 -9.73 16.01 -6.15
CA GLU A 88 -9.55 17.09 -5.19
C GLU A 88 -8.71 16.67 -3.98
N ILE A 89 -8.82 15.41 -3.56
CA ILE A 89 -7.98 14.88 -2.47
C ILE A 89 -6.52 14.76 -2.92
N PHE A 90 -6.28 14.34 -4.17
CA PHE A 90 -4.91 14.26 -4.71
C PHE A 90 -4.31 15.67 -4.95
N LYS A 91 -5.10 16.63 -5.42
CA LYS A 91 -4.68 18.03 -5.54
C LYS A 91 -4.37 18.63 -4.17
N PHE A 92 -5.21 18.33 -3.17
CA PHE A 92 -4.97 18.76 -1.79
C PHE A 92 -3.66 18.17 -1.25
N ALA A 93 -3.44 16.86 -1.38
CA ALA A 93 -2.19 16.23 -0.98
C ALA A 93 -0.97 16.86 -1.68
N TRP A 94 -1.12 17.17 -2.98
CA TRP A 94 -0.08 17.88 -3.75
C TRP A 94 0.24 19.25 -3.18
N SER A 95 -0.77 20.02 -2.78
CA SER A 95 -0.58 21.35 -2.20
C SER A 95 0.04 21.35 -0.82
N LEU A 96 -0.14 20.25 -0.07
CA LEU A 96 0.45 20.10 1.26
C LEU A 96 1.94 19.77 1.23
N GLY A 97 2.35 18.85 0.33
CA GLY A 97 3.64 18.19 0.45
C GLY A 97 3.80 17.39 1.75
N ASP A 98 4.89 16.66 1.91
CA ASP A 98 5.25 15.89 3.12
C ASP A 98 4.07 15.13 3.76
N VAL A 99 3.32 14.39 2.96
CA VAL A 99 2.14 13.63 3.38
C VAL A 99 2.12 12.25 2.69
N THR A 100 1.65 11.23 3.39
CA THR A 100 1.40 9.92 2.80
C THR A 100 -0.08 9.75 2.50
N VAL A 101 -0.43 9.41 1.26
CA VAL A 101 -1.78 9.06 0.86
C VAL A 101 -1.89 7.54 0.79
N TYR A 102 -2.80 6.94 1.56
CA TYR A 102 -3.12 5.52 1.50
C TYR A 102 -4.50 5.30 0.86
N ILE A 103 -4.56 4.41 -0.12
CA ILE A 103 -5.79 4.02 -0.83
C ILE A 103 -6.10 2.56 -0.49
N ASP A 104 -7.19 2.31 0.28
CA ASP A 104 -7.52 0.94 0.74
C ASP A 104 -8.00 0.02 -0.39
N GLU A 105 -8.52 0.55 -1.47
CA GLU A 105 -8.85 -0.25 -2.67
C GLU A 105 -8.68 0.59 -3.93
N MET A 106 -7.56 0.42 -4.58
CA MET A 106 -7.21 1.17 -5.80
C MET A 106 -8.22 0.96 -6.94
N TYR A 107 -8.80 -0.24 -7.05
CA TYR A 107 -9.83 -0.51 -8.08
C TYR A 107 -11.05 0.42 -7.96
N SER A 108 -11.39 0.88 -6.76
CA SER A 108 -12.48 1.81 -6.51
C SER A 108 -12.12 3.27 -6.76
N VAL A 109 -10.85 3.58 -7.03
CA VAL A 109 -10.33 4.93 -7.24
C VAL A 109 -9.86 5.11 -8.69
N ALA A 110 -9.27 4.09 -9.28
CA ALA A 110 -8.75 4.13 -10.65
C ALA A 110 -9.79 3.59 -11.65
N LYS A 111 -10.48 4.48 -12.36
CA LYS A 111 -11.51 4.12 -13.34
C LYS A 111 -10.89 3.31 -14.50
N ASN A 112 -11.44 2.12 -14.75
CA ASN A 112 -11.01 1.23 -15.85
C ASN A 112 -9.49 0.93 -15.85
N GLY A 113 -8.88 0.84 -14.67
CA GLY A 113 -7.45 0.60 -14.53
C GLY A 113 -6.56 1.76 -14.98
N GLN A 114 -7.10 2.99 -15.01
CA GLN A 114 -6.36 4.18 -15.38
C GLN A 114 -6.32 5.18 -14.23
N MET A 115 -5.18 5.84 -14.07
CA MET A 115 -5.04 6.95 -13.14
C MET A 115 -5.54 8.25 -13.76
N THR A 116 -6.25 9.06 -12.98
CA THR A 116 -6.48 10.47 -13.31
C THR A 116 -5.16 11.23 -13.28
N TYR A 117 -5.11 12.40 -13.92
CA TYR A 117 -3.90 13.22 -13.96
C TYR A 117 -3.36 13.58 -12.56
N PRO A 118 -4.18 14.03 -11.58
CA PRO A 118 -3.67 14.33 -10.24
C PRO A 118 -3.09 13.11 -9.53
N LEU A 119 -3.70 11.94 -9.65
CA LEU A 119 -3.19 10.70 -9.06
C LEU A 119 -1.87 10.27 -9.73
N ARG A 120 -1.82 10.27 -11.08
CA ARG A 120 -0.60 9.95 -11.82
C ARG A 120 0.55 10.87 -11.45
N ARG A 121 0.28 12.16 -11.27
CA ARG A 121 1.30 13.13 -10.86
C ARG A 121 1.93 12.78 -9.51
N ILE A 122 1.13 12.32 -8.54
CA ILE A 122 1.66 11.84 -7.26
C ILE A 122 2.56 10.62 -7.46
N TYR A 123 2.15 9.65 -8.27
CA TYR A 123 2.96 8.45 -8.54
C TYR A 123 4.30 8.78 -9.20
N THR A 124 4.33 9.71 -10.13
CA THR A 124 5.54 10.00 -10.94
C THR A 124 6.44 11.08 -10.33
N GLN A 125 5.89 12.03 -9.57
CA GLN A 125 6.60 13.22 -9.10
C GLN A 125 6.45 13.47 -7.60
N GLY A 126 5.57 12.74 -6.90
CA GLY A 126 5.23 13.00 -5.49
C GLY A 126 6.43 12.95 -4.56
N ARG A 127 7.37 12.04 -4.81
CA ARG A 127 8.57 11.87 -3.99
C ARG A 127 9.41 13.15 -3.87
N GLU A 128 9.53 13.93 -4.95
CA GLU A 128 10.25 15.22 -4.94
C GLU A 128 9.58 16.26 -4.03
N HIS A 129 8.31 16.06 -3.72
CA HIS A 129 7.50 16.89 -2.82
C HIS A 129 7.27 16.26 -1.44
N GLY A 130 8.00 15.17 -1.11
CA GLY A 130 7.81 14.44 0.14
C GLY A 130 6.48 13.66 0.22
N ILE A 131 5.78 13.47 -0.93
CA ILE A 131 4.48 12.81 -0.96
C ILE A 131 4.67 11.33 -1.25
N GLY A 132 4.28 10.48 -0.28
CA GLY A 132 4.17 9.04 -0.47
C GLY A 132 2.80 8.62 -0.96
N ILE A 133 2.75 7.54 -1.74
CA ILE A 133 1.49 6.93 -2.17
C ILE A 133 1.51 5.44 -1.90
N TRP A 134 0.58 4.99 -1.07
CA TRP A 134 0.42 3.61 -0.68
C TRP A 134 -0.92 3.09 -1.18
N ALA A 135 -0.93 2.00 -1.90
CA ALA A 135 -2.12 1.46 -2.53
C ALA A 135 -2.37 0.02 -2.14
N SER A 136 -3.63 -0.31 -1.81
CA SER A 136 -4.06 -1.68 -1.60
C SER A 136 -4.96 -2.14 -2.75
N THR A 137 -4.88 -3.42 -3.13
CA THR A 137 -5.79 -4.01 -4.11
C THR A 137 -6.04 -5.49 -3.88
N GLN A 138 -7.25 -5.92 -4.19
CA GLN A 138 -7.64 -7.34 -4.22
C GLN A 138 -7.60 -7.90 -5.64
N ARG A 139 -7.50 -7.03 -6.65
CA ARG A 139 -7.61 -7.37 -8.08
C ARG A 139 -6.50 -6.70 -8.89
N PRO A 140 -5.26 -7.17 -8.79
CA PRO A 140 -4.10 -6.59 -9.47
C PRO A 140 -4.29 -6.35 -10.97
N ARG A 141 -4.99 -7.24 -11.66
CA ARG A 141 -5.23 -7.12 -13.12
C ARG A 141 -6.13 -5.94 -13.51
N HIS A 142 -6.90 -5.37 -12.57
CA HIS A 142 -7.87 -4.31 -12.83
C HIS A 142 -7.41 -2.93 -12.37
N VAL A 143 -6.19 -2.82 -11.85
CA VAL A 143 -5.60 -1.55 -11.41
C VAL A 143 -4.50 -1.09 -12.36
N PRO A 144 -4.13 0.21 -12.34
CA PRO A 144 -3.04 0.72 -13.16
C PRO A 144 -1.75 -0.06 -12.95
N PHE A 145 -1.01 -0.30 -14.02
CA PHE A 145 0.21 -1.10 -13.98
C PHE A 145 1.34 -0.37 -13.24
N GLU A 146 1.31 0.95 -13.31
CA GLU A 146 2.26 1.84 -12.65
C GLU A 146 2.32 1.64 -11.13
N ILE A 147 1.26 1.09 -10.50
CA ILE A 147 1.28 0.75 -9.06
C ILE A 147 2.40 -0.24 -8.73
N PHE A 148 2.71 -1.14 -9.66
CA PHE A 148 3.72 -2.19 -9.48
C PHE A 148 5.08 -1.75 -9.99
N THR A 149 5.13 -1.07 -11.15
CA THR A 149 6.39 -0.67 -11.78
C THR A 149 7.07 0.50 -11.09
N GLU A 150 6.30 1.37 -10.43
CA GLU A 150 6.82 2.54 -9.73
C GLU A 150 7.02 2.32 -8.23
N ALA A 151 6.63 1.15 -7.70
CA ALA A 151 6.69 0.89 -6.26
C ALA A 151 8.14 0.63 -5.80
N GLU A 152 8.57 1.36 -4.79
CA GLU A 152 9.80 1.04 -4.07
C GLU A 152 9.60 -0.17 -3.14
N TRP A 153 8.39 -0.35 -2.61
CA TRP A 153 8.04 -1.47 -1.75
C TRP A 153 6.77 -2.17 -2.20
N GLY A 154 6.77 -3.48 -2.15
CA GLY A 154 5.59 -4.26 -2.38
C GLY A 154 5.40 -5.37 -1.36
N VAL A 155 4.14 -5.58 -1.00
CA VAL A 155 3.69 -6.68 -0.13
C VAL A 155 2.61 -7.46 -0.87
N CYS A 156 2.90 -8.70 -1.22
CA CYS A 156 1.98 -9.57 -1.94
C CYS A 156 1.54 -10.73 -1.04
N PHE A 157 0.31 -10.65 -0.54
CA PHE A 157 -0.37 -11.73 0.16
C PHE A 157 -0.96 -12.74 -0.81
N MET A 158 -1.59 -13.79 -0.28
CA MET A 158 -2.26 -14.80 -1.08
C MET A 158 -3.20 -14.18 -2.13
N LEU A 159 -2.95 -14.52 -3.40
CA LEU A 159 -3.80 -14.25 -4.55
C LEU A 159 -4.20 -15.57 -5.21
N ARG A 160 -5.49 -15.76 -5.46
CA ARG A 160 -6.01 -17.01 -6.08
C ARG A 160 -5.72 -17.06 -7.59
N SER A 161 -5.92 -15.93 -8.28
CA SER A 161 -5.75 -15.85 -9.73
C SER A 161 -4.28 -15.88 -10.13
N ALA A 162 -3.92 -16.77 -11.04
CA ALA A 162 -2.59 -16.79 -11.65
C ALA A 162 -2.32 -15.50 -12.47
N GLU A 163 -3.35 -14.94 -13.11
CA GLU A 163 -3.24 -13.70 -13.87
C GLU A 163 -2.92 -12.50 -12.97
N ASP A 164 -3.52 -12.45 -11.75
CA ASP A 164 -3.22 -11.41 -10.77
C ASP A 164 -1.78 -11.52 -10.27
N ARG A 165 -1.29 -12.74 -10.01
CA ARG A 165 0.10 -12.98 -9.61
C ARG A 165 1.06 -12.59 -10.72
N LYS A 166 0.79 -13.06 -11.95
CA LYS A 166 1.59 -12.74 -13.14
C LYS A 166 1.70 -11.23 -13.34
N ARG A 167 0.60 -10.49 -13.20
CA ARG A 167 0.63 -9.03 -13.38
C ARG A 167 1.57 -8.33 -12.39
N ILE A 168 1.63 -8.80 -11.14
CA ILE A 168 2.59 -8.26 -10.17
C ILE A 168 4.01 -8.69 -10.54
N ALA A 169 4.23 -9.96 -10.86
CA ALA A 169 5.54 -10.47 -11.27
C ALA A 169 6.08 -9.69 -12.48
N ASP A 170 5.26 -9.49 -13.52
CA ASP A 170 5.62 -8.72 -14.72
C ASP A 170 5.98 -7.24 -14.38
N GLY A 171 5.29 -6.64 -13.39
CA GLY A 171 5.52 -5.24 -13.00
C GLY A 171 6.71 -5.04 -12.07
N THR A 172 7.03 -6.04 -11.27
CA THR A 172 8.09 -5.95 -10.25
C THR A 172 9.39 -6.65 -10.67
N GLY A 173 9.31 -7.55 -11.67
CA GLY A 173 10.43 -8.39 -12.08
C GLY A 173 10.69 -9.61 -11.20
N TYR A 174 9.85 -9.87 -10.17
CA TYR A 174 10.01 -11.00 -9.25
C TYR A 174 9.14 -12.19 -9.65
N GLU A 175 9.73 -13.15 -10.37
CA GLU A 175 9.05 -14.37 -10.86
C GLU A 175 8.48 -15.23 -9.72
N GLU A 176 9.06 -15.18 -8.52
CA GLU A 176 8.64 -15.94 -7.34
C GLU A 176 7.18 -15.62 -6.93
N ILE A 177 6.70 -14.44 -7.26
CA ILE A 177 5.31 -14.02 -6.97
C ILE A 177 4.29 -14.87 -7.74
N ASN A 178 4.69 -15.51 -8.84
CA ASN A 178 3.84 -16.45 -9.57
C ASN A 178 3.52 -17.71 -8.74
N ASP A 179 4.38 -18.09 -7.79
CA ASP A 179 4.15 -19.23 -6.91
C ASP A 179 2.99 -18.93 -5.96
N PRO A 180 1.95 -19.80 -5.89
CA PRO A 180 0.81 -19.55 -5.04
C PRO A 180 1.17 -19.69 -3.56
N ILE A 181 0.86 -18.66 -2.78
CA ILE A 181 0.95 -18.69 -1.33
C ILE A 181 -0.16 -19.58 -0.78
N ARG A 182 0.16 -20.58 0.04
CA ARG A 182 -0.81 -21.48 0.69
C ARG A 182 -1.17 -21.06 2.10
N ASP A 183 -0.27 -20.38 2.80
CA ASP A 183 -0.50 -19.87 4.14
C ASP A 183 -1.52 -18.73 4.10
N GLN A 184 -2.55 -18.78 4.96
CA GLN A 184 -3.65 -17.83 4.94
C GLN A 184 -3.20 -16.37 5.06
N HIS A 185 -2.16 -16.12 5.85
CA HIS A 185 -1.58 -14.80 6.12
C HIS A 185 -0.14 -14.68 5.63
N GLY A 186 0.33 -15.65 4.85
CA GLY A 186 1.64 -15.59 4.22
C GLY A 186 1.72 -14.50 3.16
N PHE A 187 2.91 -13.93 2.98
CA PHE A 187 3.13 -12.86 2.02
C PHE A 187 4.58 -12.78 1.56
N TRP A 188 4.76 -12.28 0.33
CA TRP A 188 6.03 -11.81 -0.19
C TRP A 188 6.24 -10.35 0.14
N VAL A 189 7.48 -9.98 0.47
CA VAL A 189 7.92 -8.58 0.55
C VAL A 189 9.08 -8.39 -0.41
N PHE A 190 9.07 -7.30 -1.12
CA PHE A 190 10.19 -6.89 -1.96
C PHE A 190 10.44 -5.38 -1.86
N TYR A 191 11.67 -5.02 -2.18
CA TYR A 191 12.12 -3.64 -2.31
C TYR A 191 12.87 -3.50 -3.63
N GLU A 192 12.71 -2.37 -4.33
CA GLU A 192 13.17 -2.14 -5.69
C GLU A 192 14.62 -2.52 -6.00
N THR A 193 15.49 -2.49 -4.98
CA THR A 193 16.92 -2.82 -5.14
C THR A 193 17.30 -4.23 -4.68
N TRP A 194 16.33 -5.05 -4.27
CA TRP A 194 16.61 -6.43 -3.89
C TRP A 194 16.74 -7.33 -5.12
N VAL A 195 17.60 -8.33 -5.03
CA VAL A 195 17.71 -9.36 -6.06
C VAL A 195 16.54 -10.35 -5.98
N ASP A 196 16.18 -10.74 -4.75
CA ASP A 196 15.13 -11.70 -4.46
C ASP A 196 14.11 -11.13 -3.48
N PRO A 197 12.80 -11.47 -3.63
CA PRO A 197 11.79 -11.13 -2.65
C PRO A 197 11.96 -12.00 -1.39
N LEU A 198 11.40 -11.54 -0.27
CA LEU A 198 11.40 -12.28 0.98
C LEU A 198 10.01 -12.83 1.28
N TYR A 199 9.92 -14.11 1.64
CA TYR A 199 8.67 -14.74 2.05
C TYR A 199 8.52 -14.78 3.57
N TYR A 200 7.31 -14.49 4.05
CA TYR A 200 6.89 -14.58 5.44
C TYR A 200 5.64 -15.44 5.57
N PRO A 201 5.62 -16.45 6.44
CA PRO A 201 4.44 -17.28 6.65
C PRO A 201 3.31 -16.55 7.39
N ILE A 202 3.66 -15.56 8.22
CA ILE A 202 2.72 -14.72 8.98
C ILE A 202 3.36 -13.37 9.31
N PHE A 203 2.54 -12.35 9.41
CA PHE A 203 2.94 -11.06 9.96
C PHE A 203 2.74 -11.05 11.47
N ASP A 204 3.82 -11.08 12.23
CA ASP A 204 3.83 -10.91 13.68
C ASP A 204 4.44 -9.55 14.05
N PRO A 205 3.63 -8.61 14.58
CA PRO A 205 4.11 -7.29 14.99
C PRO A 205 5.17 -7.34 16.11
N GLY A 206 5.20 -8.41 16.91
CA GLY A 206 6.16 -8.58 17.99
C GLY A 206 7.51 -9.17 17.53
N GLU A 207 7.52 -9.93 16.44
CA GLU A 207 8.72 -10.55 15.85
C GLU A 207 9.27 -9.79 14.64
N THR A 208 8.41 -9.12 13.91
CA THR A 208 8.80 -8.17 12.87
C THR A 208 9.18 -6.88 13.55
N ALA A 209 10.47 -6.68 13.77
CA ALA A 209 11.00 -5.51 14.46
C ALA A 209 10.73 -4.22 13.67
N PHE A 210 9.53 -3.69 13.84
CA PHE A 210 9.24 -2.29 13.70
C PHE A 210 9.57 -1.66 15.06
N ASP A 211 10.74 -1.12 15.22
CA ASP A 211 11.06 -0.28 16.36
C ASP A 211 10.68 1.17 16.03
N PRO A 212 9.54 1.67 16.55
CA PRO A 212 9.09 3.03 16.26
C PRO A 212 9.99 4.10 16.87
N GLU A 213 10.83 3.76 17.89
CA GLU A 213 11.72 4.71 18.56
C GLU A 213 13.11 4.78 17.90
N ASN A 214 13.53 3.72 17.22
CA ASN A 214 14.88 3.60 16.64
C ASN A 214 14.94 3.69 15.12
N ASP A 215 13.90 4.18 14.43
CA ASP A 215 13.94 4.31 12.97
C ASP A 215 14.19 2.98 12.21
N ALA A 216 14.00 1.84 12.89
CA ALA A 216 14.30 0.52 12.38
C ALA A 216 13.21 0.03 11.45
N GLY A 217 13.58 -0.32 10.23
CA GLY A 217 12.70 -0.93 9.24
C GLY A 217 12.31 -2.37 9.62
N ILE A 218 11.50 -3.00 8.78
CA ILE A 218 11.15 -4.43 8.88
C ILE A 218 12.44 -5.23 8.88
N THR A 219 12.70 -6.02 9.94
CA THR A 219 13.78 -7.01 9.93
C THR A 219 13.18 -8.36 9.55
N PRO A 220 13.36 -8.83 8.30
CA PRO A 220 12.84 -10.10 7.87
C PRO A 220 13.60 -11.27 8.51
N ARG A 221 12.89 -12.28 9.02
CA ARG A 221 13.46 -13.64 9.07
C ARG A 221 13.47 -14.16 7.64
N ARG A 222 14.66 -14.30 7.04
CA ARG A 222 14.82 -14.93 5.72
C ARG A 222 14.39 -16.39 5.80
N ILE A 223 13.25 -16.74 5.22
CA ILE A 223 13.01 -18.12 4.79
C ILE A 223 13.60 -18.20 3.38
N PRO A 224 14.62 -19.03 3.12
CA PRO A 224 15.17 -19.21 1.78
C PRO A 224 14.04 -19.59 0.80
N ILE A 225 14.01 -19.01 -0.39
CA ILE A 225 13.04 -19.28 -1.46
C ILE A 225 12.91 -20.79 -1.72
N GLN A 226 14.02 -21.52 -1.64
CA GLN A 226 14.07 -22.97 -1.77
C GLN A 226 13.16 -23.68 -0.74
N LYS A 227 13.15 -23.23 0.52
CA LYS A 227 12.32 -23.79 1.58
C LYS A 227 10.83 -23.50 1.38
N HIS A 228 10.49 -22.32 0.83
CA HIS A 228 9.11 -21.99 0.46
C HIS A 228 8.61 -22.91 -0.66
N ARG A 229 9.43 -23.15 -1.71
CA ARG A 229 9.08 -24.07 -2.82
C ARG A 229 8.87 -25.50 -2.34
N GLU A 230 9.65 -25.98 -1.38
CA GLU A 230 9.45 -27.28 -0.74
C GLU A 230 8.13 -27.34 0.05
N MET A 231 7.82 -26.32 0.87
CA MET A 231 6.55 -26.21 1.61
C MET A 231 5.35 -26.06 0.69
N ALA A 232 5.50 -25.41 -0.48
CA ALA A 232 4.43 -25.24 -1.44
C ALA A 232 4.12 -26.52 -2.25
N ARG A 233 5.01 -27.52 -2.25
CA ARG A 233 4.86 -28.82 -2.95
C ARG A 233 4.40 -29.95 -2.04
N SER A 234 4.46 -29.79 -0.71
CA SER A 234 3.90 -30.68 0.29
C SER A 234 2.41 -30.33 0.58
#